data_62c56f9eee6bd0a48b6623cf70d6164e
#
_entry.id   62c56f9eee6bd0a48b6623cf70d6164e
#
_cell.length_a   1.000
_cell.length_b   1.000
_cell.length_c   1.000
_cell.angle_alpha   90.00
_cell.angle_beta   90.00
_cell.angle_gamma   90.00
#
_symmetry.space_group_name_H-M   'P 1'
#
loop_
_entity.id
_entity.type
_entity.pdbx_description
1 polymer ?
#
loop_
_entity_poly.entity_id
_entity_poly.type
_entity_poly.pdbx_seq_one_letter_code
_entity_poly.pdbx_strand_id
1 'polypeptide(L)'
;MKAAIHQNHGLLTCSRHSIEAAAFWFIALERCCQQQLMIDATGVAPKLVPPDKARFSREHVGSEYIGWLHFQPIWGQLVATQPDMFD
;
A
#
# COMPACT_ATOMS: atom_id res chain seq x y z
N MET A 1 -3.53 -12.67 -3.75
CA MET A 1 -3.21 -11.99 -2.49
C MET A 1 -2.12 -10.97 -2.74
N LYS A 2 -2.30 -9.74 -2.29
CA LYS A 2 -1.31 -8.66 -2.46
C LYS A 2 -0.48 -8.44 -1.20
N ALA A 3 -1.06 -8.68 -0.04
CA ALA A 3 -0.46 -8.28 1.22
C ALA A 3 -0.88 -9.20 2.35
N ALA A 4 -0.05 -9.26 3.37
CA ALA A 4 -0.32 -9.96 4.62
C ALA A 4 0.40 -9.27 5.78
N ILE A 5 -0.14 -9.41 6.97
CA ILE A 5 0.56 -9.05 8.19
C ILE A 5 1.18 -10.34 8.72
N HIS A 6 2.51 -10.39 8.73
CA HIS A 6 3.24 -11.55 9.20
C HIS A 6 3.50 -11.42 10.69
N GLN A 7 2.95 -12.36 11.46
CA GLN A 7 3.03 -12.31 12.92
C GLN A 7 4.49 -12.18 13.39
N ASN A 8 4.74 -11.23 14.24
CA ASN A 8 6.05 -10.91 14.83
C ASN A 8 7.13 -10.41 13.85
N HIS A 9 6.78 -10.22 12.58
CA HIS A 9 7.74 -9.76 11.55
C HIS A 9 7.32 -8.46 10.87
N GLY A 10 6.03 -8.20 10.74
CA GLY A 10 5.53 -6.97 10.11
C GLY A 10 4.75 -7.24 8.83
N LEU A 11 4.84 -6.31 7.90
CA LEU A 11 4.08 -6.34 6.67
C LEU A 11 4.83 -7.10 5.57
N LEU A 12 4.06 -7.80 4.73
CA LEU A 12 4.56 -8.45 3.53
C LEU A 12 3.65 -8.06 2.38
N THR A 13 4.24 -7.60 1.29
CA THR A 13 3.50 -7.31 0.06
C THR A 13 4.17 -7.96 -1.13
N CYS A 14 3.39 -8.26 -2.14
CA CYS A 14 3.90 -8.91 -3.34
C CYS A 14 3.13 -8.44 -4.58
N SER A 15 3.77 -8.58 -5.73
CA SER A 15 3.15 -8.32 -7.03
C SER A 15 3.62 -9.38 -8.01
N ARG A 16 2.75 -9.74 -8.97
CA ARG A 16 3.10 -10.63 -10.06
C ARG A 16 3.73 -9.90 -11.25
N HIS A 17 3.67 -8.57 -11.25
CA HIS A 17 4.01 -7.78 -12.42
C HIS A 17 5.18 -6.84 -12.20
N SER A 18 5.32 -6.25 -11.02
CA SER A 18 6.39 -5.29 -10.79
C SER A 18 6.76 -5.16 -9.32
N ILE A 19 8.02 -4.90 -9.06
CA ILE A 19 8.49 -4.60 -7.71
C ILE A 19 7.98 -3.24 -7.25
N GLU A 20 7.76 -2.32 -8.18
CA GLU A 20 7.21 -0.99 -7.92
C GLU A 20 5.81 -1.08 -7.32
N ALA A 21 4.95 -1.93 -7.87
CA ALA A 21 3.62 -2.15 -7.31
C ALA A 21 3.71 -2.76 -5.91
N ALA A 22 4.58 -3.76 -5.70
CA ALA A 22 4.77 -4.36 -4.38
C ALA A 22 5.23 -3.32 -3.36
N ALA A 23 6.17 -2.45 -3.73
CA ALA A 23 6.67 -1.37 -2.87
C ALA A 23 5.57 -0.36 -2.54
N PHE A 24 4.76 0.02 -3.52
CA PHE A 24 3.63 0.93 -3.28
C PHE A 24 2.61 0.30 -2.34
N TRP A 25 2.27 -0.98 -2.54
CA TRP A 25 1.33 -1.68 -1.63
C TRP A 25 1.85 -1.74 -0.21
N PHE A 26 3.16 -1.87 -0.03
CA PHE A 26 3.76 -1.85 1.30
C PHE A 26 3.52 -0.51 1.99
N ILE A 27 3.79 0.60 1.30
CA ILE A 27 3.57 1.94 1.83
C ILE A 27 2.09 2.17 2.13
N ALA A 28 1.21 1.77 1.22
CA ALA A 28 -0.23 1.94 1.39
C ALA A 28 -0.75 1.14 2.58
N LEU A 29 -0.31 -0.11 2.75
CA LEU A 29 -0.72 -0.95 3.87
C LEU A 29 -0.22 -0.39 5.20
N GLU A 30 1.01 0.11 5.26
CA GLU A 30 1.56 0.75 6.47
C GLU A 30 0.69 1.93 6.89
N ARG A 31 0.31 2.78 5.94
CA ARG A 31 -0.56 3.92 6.21
C ARG A 31 -1.95 3.49 6.66
N CYS A 32 -2.51 2.45 6.04
CA CYS A 32 -3.81 1.91 6.45
C CYS A 32 -3.76 1.35 7.87
N CYS A 33 -2.70 0.66 8.25
CA CYS A 33 -2.52 0.16 9.62
C CYS A 33 -2.45 1.31 10.62
N GLN A 34 -1.73 2.37 10.31
CA GLN A 34 -1.65 3.56 11.16
C GLN A 34 -3.03 4.19 11.36
N GLN A 35 -3.77 4.37 10.26
CA GLN A 35 -5.13 4.92 10.33
C GLN A 35 -6.06 4.04 11.14
N GLN A 36 -5.96 2.71 10.99
CA GLN A 36 -6.79 1.77 11.73
C GLN A 36 -6.53 1.88 13.23
N LEU A 37 -5.26 1.95 13.64
CA LEU A 37 -4.92 2.11 15.05
C LEU A 37 -5.45 3.43 15.62
N MET A 38 -5.41 4.51 14.84
CA MET A 38 -5.95 5.80 15.24
C MET A 38 -7.48 5.74 15.41
N ILE A 39 -8.19 5.06 14.52
CA ILE A 39 -9.63 4.86 14.61
C ILE A 39 -9.97 4.02 15.83
N ASP A 40 -9.25 2.92 16.05
CA ASP A 40 -9.50 2.03 17.18
C ASP A 40 -9.30 2.76 18.50
N ALA A 41 -8.34 3.69 18.56
CA ALA A 41 -8.09 4.49 19.77
C ALA A 41 -9.24 5.42 20.15
N THR A 42 -10.13 5.76 19.21
CA THR A 42 -11.31 6.61 19.50
C THR A 42 -12.40 5.86 20.25
N GLY A 43 -12.40 4.52 20.22
CA GLY A 43 -13.47 3.70 20.80
C GLY A 43 -14.78 3.76 20.04
N VAL A 44 -14.84 4.44 18.90
CA VAL A 44 -16.05 4.57 18.07
C VAL A 44 -16.04 3.51 16.97
N ALA A 45 -17.18 2.84 16.77
CA ALA A 45 -17.30 1.86 15.70
C ALA A 45 -17.19 2.54 14.33
N PRO A 46 -16.32 2.08 13.42
CA PRO A 46 -16.18 2.68 12.11
C PRO A 46 -17.37 2.39 11.22
N LYS A 47 -17.66 3.33 10.30
CA LYS A 47 -18.65 3.08 9.25
C LYS A 47 -17.95 2.31 8.12
N LEU A 48 -18.39 1.09 7.89
CA LEU A 48 -17.79 0.23 6.87
C LEU A 48 -18.21 0.64 5.46
N VAL A 49 -17.28 0.51 4.53
CA VAL A 49 -17.55 0.74 3.11
C VAL A 49 -18.42 -0.42 2.59
N PRO A 50 -19.51 -0.13 1.84
CA PRO A 50 -20.32 -1.19 1.25
C PRO A 50 -19.50 -2.11 0.33
N PRO A 51 -19.81 -3.43 0.27
CA PRO A 51 -19.02 -4.38 -0.51
C PRO A 51 -18.86 -4.02 -2.00
N ASP A 52 -19.91 -3.46 -2.63
CA ASP A 52 -19.85 -3.04 -4.03
C ASP A 52 -18.88 -1.89 -4.23
N LYS A 53 -18.83 -0.94 -3.31
CA LYS A 53 -17.89 0.19 -3.35
C LYS A 53 -16.46 -0.27 -3.10
N ALA A 54 -16.28 -1.19 -2.17
CA ALA A 54 -14.96 -1.78 -1.90
C ALA A 54 -14.43 -2.51 -3.14
N ARG A 55 -15.29 -3.27 -3.83
CA ARG A 55 -14.93 -3.98 -5.05
C ARG A 55 -14.56 -3.01 -6.18
N PHE A 56 -15.36 -1.96 -6.35
CA PHE A 56 -15.07 -0.91 -7.33
C PHE A 56 -13.69 -0.29 -7.08
N SER A 57 -13.39 0.06 -5.83
CA SER A 57 -12.10 0.64 -5.47
C SER A 57 -10.95 -0.32 -5.76
N ARG A 58 -11.11 -1.62 -5.45
CA ARG A 58 -10.11 -2.63 -5.74
C ARG A 58 -9.79 -2.71 -7.22
N GLU A 59 -10.80 -2.67 -8.07
CA GLU A 59 -10.64 -2.80 -9.52
C GLU A 59 -9.98 -1.56 -10.14
N HIS A 60 -10.29 -0.37 -9.63
CA HIS A 60 -9.85 0.89 -10.23
C HIS A 60 -8.61 1.47 -9.59
N VAL A 61 -8.47 1.36 -8.27
CA VAL A 61 -7.33 1.90 -7.51
C VAL A 61 -6.34 0.80 -7.15
N GLY A 62 -6.82 -0.41 -6.95
CA GLY A 62 -6.02 -1.56 -6.53
C GLY A 62 -5.42 -2.38 -7.66
N SER A 63 -5.42 -1.90 -8.90
CA SER A 63 -4.83 -2.62 -10.02
C SER A 63 -3.30 -2.59 -9.99
N GLU A 64 -2.68 -3.57 -10.64
CA GLU A 64 -1.21 -3.64 -10.74
C GLU A 64 -0.63 -2.42 -11.44
N TYR A 65 -1.28 -1.96 -12.50
CA TYR A 65 -0.85 -0.76 -13.22
C TYR A 65 -0.87 0.48 -12.33
N ILE A 66 -1.95 0.66 -11.57
CA ILE A 66 -2.06 1.81 -10.67
C ILE A 66 -1.01 1.74 -9.55
N GLY A 67 -0.72 0.55 -9.03
CA GLY A 67 0.35 0.38 -8.05
C GLY A 67 1.71 0.78 -8.62
N TRP A 68 2.03 0.34 -9.82
CA TRP A 68 3.24 0.75 -10.52
C TRP A 68 3.28 2.27 -10.75
N LEU A 69 2.17 2.83 -11.23
CA LEU A 69 2.07 4.26 -11.55
C LEU A 69 2.29 5.12 -10.30
N HIS A 70 1.68 4.77 -9.18
CA HIS A 70 1.80 5.54 -7.95
C HIS A 70 3.19 5.47 -7.34
N PHE A 71 3.99 4.47 -7.68
CA PHE A 71 5.37 4.40 -7.21
C PHE A 71 6.31 5.30 -8.00
N GLN A 72 5.96 5.72 -9.21
CA GLN A 72 6.87 6.47 -10.07
C GLN A 72 7.39 7.78 -9.45
N PRO A 73 6.56 8.62 -8.80
CA PRO A 73 7.09 9.80 -8.11
C PRO A 73 8.04 9.46 -6.97
N ILE A 74 7.79 8.37 -6.25
CA ILE A 74 8.65 7.91 -5.15
C ILE A 74 9.99 7.46 -5.72
N TRP A 75 10.00 6.72 -6.81
CA TRP A 75 11.20 6.30 -7.50
C TRP A 75 12.01 7.51 -7.97
N GLY A 76 11.34 8.49 -8.60
CA GLY A 76 12.00 9.72 -9.04
C GLY A 76 12.65 10.49 -7.90
N GLN A 77 12.00 10.56 -6.75
CA GLN A 77 12.56 11.20 -5.56
C GLN A 77 13.79 10.43 -5.05
N LEU A 78 13.74 9.11 -5.01
CA LEU A 78 14.88 8.27 -4.58
C LEU A 78 16.06 8.44 -5.49
N VAL A 79 15.85 8.44 -6.80
CA VAL A 79 16.93 8.66 -7.79
C VAL A 79 17.60 10.02 -7.57
N ALA A 80 16.80 11.06 -7.29
CA ALA A 80 17.31 12.42 -7.09
C ALA A 80 18.04 12.60 -5.75
N THR A 81 17.56 11.94 -4.69
CA THR A 81 18.08 12.18 -3.33
C THR A 81 19.10 11.14 -2.87
N GLN A 82 19.07 9.95 -3.46
CA GLN A 82 19.96 8.84 -3.07
C GLN A 82 20.58 8.17 -4.31
N PRO A 83 21.34 8.92 -5.13
CA PRO A 83 21.92 8.36 -6.35
C PRO A 83 22.95 7.26 -6.06
N ASP A 84 23.53 7.23 -4.86
CA ASP A 84 24.49 6.23 -4.40
C ASP A 84 23.90 4.82 -4.29
N MET A 85 22.57 4.68 -4.30
CA MET A 85 21.96 3.34 -4.27
C MET A 85 22.26 2.52 -5.52
N PHE A 86 22.74 3.14 -6.59
CA PHE A 86 23.14 2.47 -7.83
C PHE A 86 24.63 2.08 -7.86
N ASP A 87 25.40 2.47 -6.88
CA ASP A 87 26.84 2.21 -6.82
C ASP A 87 27.18 0.78 -6.42
#